data_45585ad721ea7a40eb1af52275f4ca71
#
_entry.id   45585ad721ea7a40eb1af52275f4ca71
#
_cell.length_a   1.000
_cell.length_b   1.000
_cell.length_c   1.000
_cell.angle_alpha   90.00
_cell.angle_beta   90.00
_cell.angle_gamma   90.00
#
_symmetry.space_group_name_H-M   'P 1'
#
loop_
_entity.id
_entity.type
_entity.pdbx_description
1 polymer ?
#
loop_
_entity_poly.entity_id
_entity_poly.type
_entity_poly.pdbx_seq_one_letter_code
_entity_poly.pdbx_strand_id
1 'polypeptide(L)'
;MTARVRARELGLPLGRFKPGKHNAITDVAGVLVGHSTIIRGEPGPLTPGVGPVRTGVTAILPNESNIFMDRLAGGAFVLNGAGEVSGLTQVVEWGLLETPILLTNTMSVGAVSDAMARVMVEQYPGIGSEHDVIIPVVGECDDSYLNDISGRHVTEAHVREALANAKSGPVPEGSVGGGTGMITCDFKAGIGTSSRKLPQVFGGYTLGVLVMSNFGKMHNLRVAGLPVGEFLAEKLKHLPRRMNSYGSIIAVVATDAPLLPHQLNRLCKRVALGIGRVGSYAAHGSGEIIVGFSTANVVPRRTRKMVYKMKLLLDQRVDPLYEAVMEATEEAILNSLCAATSMSGVDGHEVPALPLDEVRRFVDATRPIFATVNKTPDEAAVPAGQEPLPDDSLQAEFDWRAKPSDVRSAEGIPFPTRPAAPPADDDADDE
;
A
#
# COMPACT_ATOMS: atom_id res chain seq x y z
N MET A 1 -24.77 1.09 20.62
CA MET A 1 -23.85 0.82 19.46
C MET A 1 -22.61 0.19 20.04
N THR A 2 -22.19 -0.94 19.50
CA THR A 2 -20.95 -1.61 19.89
C THR A 2 -19.78 -0.68 19.60
N ALA A 3 -18.80 -0.58 20.51
CA ALA A 3 -17.59 0.20 20.28
C ALA A 3 -16.88 -0.30 19.03
N ARG A 4 -16.38 0.60 18.18
CA ARG A 4 -15.59 0.22 17.00
C ARG A 4 -14.25 -0.31 17.47
N VAL A 5 -13.84 -1.44 16.92
CA VAL A 5 -12.59 -2.15 17.24
C VAL A 5 -11.89 -2.55 15.96
N ARG A 6 -10.61 -2.82 16.01
CA ARG A 6 -9.85 -3.28 14.84
C ARG A 6 -10.11 -4.78 14.57
N ALA A 7 -9.81 -5.21 13.37
CA ALA A 7 -10.11 -6.58 12.91
C ALA A 7 -9.53 -7.68 13.83
N ARG A 8 -8.31 -7.52 14.35
CA ARG A 8 -7.71 -8.48 15.30
C ARG A 8 -8.44 -8.55 16.63
N GLU A 9 -9.03 -7.47 17.09
CA GLU A 9 -9.81 -7.43 18.33
C GLU A 9 -11.15 -8.20 18.22
N LEU A 10 -11.57 -8.50 16.99
CA LEU A 10 -12.67 -9.45 16.72
C LEU A 10 -12.23 -10.92 16.83
N GLY A 11 -10.95 -11.19 17.13
CA GLY A 11 -10.39 -12.54 17.20
C GLY A 11 -10.14 -13.19 15.84
N LEU A 12 -9.99 -12.38 14.78
CA LEU A 12 -9.72 -12.87 13.43
C LEU A 12 -8.26 -13.35 13.29
N PRO A 13 -8.01 -14.53 12.69
CA PRO A 13 -6.67 -15.02 12.40
C PRO A 13 -6.13 -14.34 11.12
N LEU A 14 -5.49 -13.19 11.27
CA LEU A 14 -5.01 -12.37 10.15
C LEU A 14 -3.50 -12.54 9.96
N GLY A 15 -3.12 -13.54 9.17
CA GLY A 15 -1.75 -13.83 8.81
C GLY A 15 -0.93 -14.46 9.94
N ARG A 16 0.27 -14.95 9.60
CA ARG A 16 1.21 -15.59 10.54
C ARG A 16 2.26 -14.66 11.13
N PHE A 17 2.57 -13.55 10.43
CA PHE A 17 3.55 -12.61 10.95
C PHE A 17 2.93 -11.70 12.01
N LYS A 18 3.70 -11.44 13.07
CA LYS A 18 3.27 -10.54 14.14
C LYS A 18 3.21 -9.09 13.62
N PRO A 19 2.21 -8.30 14.00
CA PRO A 19 2.21 -6.86 13.72
C PRO A 19 3.33 -6.15 14.48
N GLY A 20 3.72 -4.97 14.01
CA GLY A 20 4.53 -4.03 14.77
C GLY A 20 3.76 -3.44 15.95
N LYS A 21 4.38 -2.49 16.64
CA LYS A 21 3.87 -1.93 17.90
C LYS A 21 2.48 -1.28 17.77
N HIS A 22 2.25 -0.57 16.67
CA HIS A 22 0.99 0.15 16.40
C HIS A 22 0.11 -0.58 15.39
N ASN A 23 0.65 -1.64 14.79
CA ASN A 23 0.03 -2.34 13.68
C ASN A 23 -0.40 -1.36 12.58
N ALA A 24 0.48 -0.46 12.18
CA ALA A 24 0.24 0.63 11.26
C ALA A 24 1.46 0.86 10.35
N ILE A 25 1.27 1.54 9.21
CA ILE A 25 2.36 1.88 8.29
C ILE A 25 3.47 2.66 8.99
N THR A 26 3.15 3.40 10.04
CA THR A 26 4.06 4.16 10.89
C THR A 26 4.95 3.31 11.79
N ASP A 27 4.79 1.99 11.82
CA ASP A 27 5.76 1.08 12.43
C ASP A 27 7.07 0.99 11.63
N VAL A 28 7.02 1.37 10.35
CA VAL A 28 8.23 1.60 9.56
C VAL A 28 8.85 2.93 9.98
N ALA A 29 10.05 2.87 10.53
CA ALA A 29 10.72 4.03 11.11
C ALA A 29 10.82 5.20 10.13
N GLY A 30 10.47 6.41 10.60
CA GLY A 30 10.48 7.66 9.84
C GLY A 30 9.19 7.93 9.07
N VAL A 31 8.26 6.96 8.96
CA VAL A 31 6.98 7.17 8.26
C VAL A 31 5.98 7.89 9.17
N LEU A 32 5.41 8.97 8.68
CA LEU A 32 4.39 9.76 9.38
C LEU A 32 3.09 9.78 8.58
N VAL A 33 1.94 9.85 9.27
CA VAL A 33 0.60 9.96 8.65
C VAL A 33 -0.21 11.04 9.32
N GLY A 34 -0.86 11.88 8.51
CA GLY A 34 -1.78 12.92 8.97
C GLY A 34 -3.01 13.04 8.10
N HIS A 35 -4.07 13.61 8.65
CA HIS A 35 -5.36 13.77 8.00
C HIS A 35 -5.91 15.18 8.17
N SER A 36 -6.63 15.63 7.13
CA SER A 36 -7.61 16.73 7.19
C SER A 36 -8.95 16.19 6.74
N THR A 37 -9.97 16.23 7.61
CA THR A 37 -11.30 15.64 7.40
C THR A 37 -12.33 16.73 7.22
N ILE A 38 -13.14 16.65 6.16
CA ILE A 38 -14.17 17.63 5.84
C ILE A 38 -15.54 16.96 5.92
N ILE A 39 -16.29 17.24 6.98
CA ILE A 39 -17.70 16.84 7.16
C ILE A 39 -18.49 18.14 7.37
N ARG A 40 -19.31 18.51 6.38
CA ARG A 40 -20.07 19.76 6.40
C ARG A 40 -21.42 19.60 5.70
N GLY A 41 -22.44 20.30 6.19
CA GLY A 41 -23.82 20.25 5.70
C GLY A 41 -24.57 19.02 6.14
N GLU A 42 -25.89 19.17 6.38
CA GLU A 42 -26.78 18.08 6.73
C GLU A 42 -26.98 17.14 5.53
N PRO A 43 -27.22 15.83 5.77
CA PRO A 43 -27.61 14.90 4.71
C PRO A 43 -28.87 15.39 3.99
N GLY A 44 -28.88 15.36 2.66
CA GLY A 44 -30.03 15.84 1.89
C GLY A 44 -29.68 16.04 0.40
N PRO A 45 -30.56 16.70 -0.35
CA PRO A 45 -30.37 16.91 -1.79
C PRO A 45 -29.02 17.55 -2.12
N LEU A 46 -28.39 17.05 -3.19
CA LEU A 46 -27.15 17.63 -3.69
C LEU A 46 -27.37 19.09 -4.13
N THR A 47 -26.59 19.98 -3.52
CA THR A 47 -26.47 21.36 -4.00
C THR A 47 -25.02 21.60 -4.41
N PRO A 48 -24.70 21.59 -5.71
CA PRO A 48 -23.32 21.72 -6.21
C PRO A 48 -22.60 22.96 -5.66
N GLY A 49 -21.41 22.78 -5.11
CA GLY A 49 -20.60 23.84 -4.47
C GLY A 49 -20.99 24.17 -3.03
N VAL A 50 -22.07 23.59 -2.52
CA VAL A 50 -22.55 23.79 -1.14
C VAL A 50 -22.43 22.51 -0.29
N GLY A 51 -22.83 21.38 -0.83
CA GLY A 51 -22.76 20.07 -0.14
C GLY A 51 -24.02 19.23 -0.28
N PRO A 52 -24.18 18.19 0.55
CA PRO A 52 -23.34 17.74 1.68
C PRO A 52 -21.88 17.39 1.32
N VAL A 53 -20.94 17.68 2.22
CA VAL A 53 -19.50 17.42 2.00
C VAL A 53 -19.03 16.31 2.94
N ARG A 54 -18.43 15.25 2.36
CA ARG A 54 -17.89 14.05 3.05
C ARG A 54 -16.58 13.64 2.39
N THR A 55 -15.51 14.41 2.60
CA THR A 55 -14.24 14.23 1.90
C THR A 55 -13.04 14.62 2.79
N GLY A 56 -11.84 14.72 2.23
CA GLY A 56 -10.66 15.17 2.94
C GLY A 56 -9.35 14.85 2.23
N VAL A 57 -8.26 14.97 2.98
CA VAL A 57 -6.89 14.67 2.54
C VAL A 57 -6.20 13.80 3.58
N THR A 58 -5.50 12.76 3.13
CA THR A 58 -4.55 11.98 3.94
C THR A 58 -3.16 12.21 3.39
N ALA A 59 -2.21 12.57 4.25
CA ALA A 59 -0.81 12.74 3.91
C ALA A 59 0.04 11.62 4.52
N ILE A 60 0.89 11.00 3.70
CA ILE A 60 1.90 10.03 4.11
C ILE A 60 3.26 10.63 3.81
N LEU A 61 4.05 10.92 4.85
CA LEU A 61 5.41 11.41 4.76
C LEU A 61 6.35 10.20 4.86
N PRO A 62 7.12 9.91 3.81
CA PRO A 62 7.94 8.69 3.75
C PRO A 62 9.15 8.70 4.69
N ASN A 63 9.60 9.88 5.12
CA ASN A 63 10.65 10.08 6.11
C ASN A 63 10.43 11.38 6.89
N GLU A 64 11.15 11.54 7.99
CA GLU A 64 11.17 12.77 8.81
C GLU A 64 12.13 13.81 8.28
N SER A 65 12.95 13.48 7.27
CA SER A 65 13.94 14.36 6.67
C SER A 65 13.39 15.09 5.43
N ASN A 66 14.26 15.80 4.76
CA ASN A 66 13.94 16.47 3.50
C ASN A 66 13.82 15.44 2.35
N ILE A 67 12.61 14.96 2.08
CA ILE A 67 12.34 13.95 1.04
C ILE A 67 12.78 14.42 -0.37
N PHE A 68 12.77 15.73 -0.63
CA PHE A 68 13.23 16.28 -1.90
C PHE A 68 14.75 16.10 -2.08
N MET A 69 15.52 16.30 -1.01
CA MET A 69 16.98 16.14 -1.03
C MET A 69 17.42 14.69 -0.78
N ASP A 70 16.66 13.98 0.05
CA ASP A 70 16.92 12.62 0.53
C ASP A 70 15.89 11.66 -0.04
N ARG A 71 15.99 11.41 -1.36
CA ARG A 71 15.02 10.58 -2.11
C ARG A 71 15.09 9.12 -1.66
N LEU A 72 13.95 8.46 -1.65
CA LEU A 72 13.84 7.04 -1.31
C LEU A 72 13.64 6.18 -2.56
N ALA A 73 14.10 4.93 -2.50
CA ALA A 73 13.74 3.96 -3.52
C ALA A 73 12.22 3.79 -3.55
N GLY A 74 11.62 3.96 -4.73
CA GLY A 74 10.19 3.87 -4.98
C GLY A 74 9.84 2.84 -6.03
N GLY A 75 8.61 2.40 -6.03
CA GLY A 75 8.05 1.50 -7.04
C GLY A 75 6.53 1.55 -7.02
N ALA A 76 5.90 0.94 -8.02
CA ALA A 76 4.45 0.94 -8.13
C ALA A 76 3.93 -0.29 -8.88
N PHE A 77 2.62 -0.48 -8.80
CA PHE A 77 1.90 -1.47 -9.59
C PHE A 77 0.46 -1.04 -9.83
N VAL A 78 0.01 -1.14 -11.07
CA VAL A 78 -1.37 -0.92 -11.47
C VAL A 78 -1.99 -2.27 -11.79
N LEU A 79 -2.97 -2.72 -10.99
CA LEU A 79 -3.74 -3.93 -11.28
C LEU A 79 -4.86 -3.61 -12.26
N ASN A 80 -5.64 -2.57 -11.98
CA ASN A 80 -6.63 -2.01 -12.88
C ASN A 80 -6.55 -0.48 -12.82
N GLY A 81 -6.47 0.18 -13.97
CA GLY A 81 -6.13 1.60 -14.08
C GLY A 81 -7.33 2.52 -14.24
N ALA A 82 -8.55 2.12 -13.82
CA ALA A 82 -9.71 2.99 -13.81
C ALA A 82 -9.65 3.97 -12.61
N GLY A 83 -8.65 4.86 -12.59
CA GLY A 83 -8.35 5.81 -11.53
C GLY A 83 -7.03 6.54 -11.80
N GLU A 84 -6.58 7.35 -10.85
CA GLU A 84 -5.39 8.18 -11.01
C GLU A 84 -4.50 8.14 -9.75
N VAL A 85 -3.18 8.04 -10.00
CA VAL A 85 -2.15 8.47 -9.07
C VAL A 85 -1.17 9.36 -9.84
N SER A 86 -1.27 10.67 -9.65
CA SER A 86 -0.35 11.61 -10.28
C SER A 86 1.09 11.35 -9.84
N GLY A 87 2.05 11.63 -10.72
CA GLY A 87 3.47 11.38 -10.43
C GLY A 87 3.92 9.93 -10.53
N LEU A 88 3.00 8.97 -10.73
CA LEU A 88 3.30 7.55 -10.79
C LEU A 88 4.29 7.20 -11.90
N THR A 89 4.16 7.82 -13.07
CA THR A 89 5.05 7.61 -14.21
C THR A 89 6.50 7.90 -13.85
N GLN A 90 6.76 9.02 -13.14
CA GLN A 90 8.12 9.37 -12.69
C GLN A 90 8.63 8.40 -11.64
N VAL A 91 7.79 7.98 -10.68
CA VAL A 91 8.18 6.99 -9.66
C VAL A 91 8.59 5.67 -10.30
N VAL A 92 7.86 5.22 -11.33
CA VAL A 92 8.17 3.97 -12.05
C VAL A 92 9.43 4.11 -12.89
N GLU A 93 9.58 5.23 -13.61
CA GLU A 93 10.71 5.46 -14.53
C GLU A 93 12.03 5.65 -13.77
N TRP A 94 12.03 6.47 -12.72
CA TRP A 94 13.24 6.76 -11.95
C TRP A 94 13.49 5.77 -10.82
N GLY A 95 12.47 5.07 -10.36
CA GLY A 95 12.55 4.22 -9.19
C GLY A 95 12.77 5.01 -7.90
N LEU A 96 12.39 6.27 -7.84
CA LEU A 96 12.62 7.18 -6.73
C LEU A 96 11.34 7.90 -6.33
N LEU A 97 11.16 8.09 -5.03
CA LEU A 97 10.13 8.93 -4.43
C LEU A 97 10.79 10.18 -3.85
N GLU A 98 10.24 11.37 -4.19
CA GLU A 98 10.83 12.68 -3.85
C GLU A 98 9.82 13.68 -3.28
N THR A 99 8.56 13.24 -3.08
CA THR A 99 7.49 14.04 -2.45
C THR A 99 6.76 13.19 -1.42
N PRO A 100 6.04 13.80 -0.46
CA PRO A 100 4.98 13.12 0.27
C PRO A 100 3.97 12.48 -0.69
N ILE A 101 3.26 11.43 -0.22
CA ILE A 101 2.15 10.83 -0.93
C ILE A 101 0.86 11.36 -0.32
N LEU A 102 -0.03 11.89 -1.15
CA LEU A 102 -1.32 12.43 -0.72
C LEU A 102 -2.46 11.58 -1.28
N LEU A 103 -3.53 11.40 -0.50
CA LEU A 103 -4.73 10.68 -0.91
C LEU A 103 -5.96 11.58 -0.72
N THR A 104 -6.83 11.64 -1.73
CA THR A 104 -8.03 12.51 -1.73
C THR A 104 -9.13 11.92 -2.64
N ASN A 105 -10.13 12.71 -3.00
CA ASN A 105 -11.13 12.32 -3.99
C ASN A 105 -10.70 12.61 -5.43
N THR A 106 -11.36 11.95 -6.39
CA THR A 106 -11.04 12.02 -7.82
C THR A 106 -10.96 13.45 -8.37
N MET A 107 -11.96 14.29 -8.09
CA MET A 107 -12.00 15.64 -8.64
C MET A 107 -11.06 16.64 -7.94
N SER A 108 -10.44 16.24 -6.83
CA SER A 108 -9.53 17.08 -6.06
C SER A 108 -8.05 16.83 -6.34
N VAL A 109 -7.69 15.80 -7.15
CA VAL A 109 -6.29 15.46 -7.47
C VAL A 109 -5.49 16.67 -7.94
N GLY A 110 -6.01 17.43 -8.92
CA GLY A 110 -5.32 18.60 -9.46
C GLY A 110 -5.08 19.70 -8.41
N ALA A 111 -6.09 20.00 -7.57
CA ALA A 111 -5.97 20.99 -6.50
C ALA A 111 -4.97 20.56 -5.41
N VAL A 112 -4.98 19.27 -5.04
CA VAL A 112 -4.04 18.71 -4.04
C VAL A 112 -2.62 18.67 -4.59
N SER A 113 -2.45 18.36 -5.89
CA SER A 113 -1.14 18.39 -6.56
C SER A 113 -0.56 19.82 -6.61
N ASP A 114 -1.36 20.80 -7.02
CA ASP A 114 -0.94 22.22 -7.04
C ASP A 114 -0.56 22.69 -5.63
N ALA A 115 -1.40 22.41 -4.62
CA ALA A 115 -1.11 22.74 -3.23
C ALA A 115 0.18 22.11 -2.72
N MET A 116 0.41 20.81 -3.02
CA MET A 116 1.65 20.14 -2.61
C MET A 116 2.87 20.74 -3.28
N ALA A 117 2.78 21.09 -4.57
CA ALA A 117 3.87 21.76 -5.28
C ALA A 117 4.22 23.11 -4.63
N ARG A 118 3.21 23.93 -4.25
CA ARG A 118 3.44 25.18 -3.51
C ARG A 118 4.14 24.95 -2.18
N VAL A 119 3.65 24.01 -1.38
CA VAL A 119 4.26 23.66 -0.08
C VAL A 119 5.72 23.24 -0.26
N MET A 120 6.01 22.40 -1.25
CA MET A 120 7.38 21.94 -1.51
C MET A 120 8.30 23.08 -1.93
N VAL A 121 7.84 23.98 -2.82
CA VAL A 121 8.63 25.15 -3.25
C VAL A 121 8.92 26.10 -2.08
N GLU A 122 7.96 26.29 -1.18
CA GLU A 122 8.17 27.10 0.03
C GLU A 122 9.17 26.45 1.01
N GLN A 123 9.06 25.14 1.22
CA GLN A 123 9.92 24.41 2.15
C GLN A 123 11.34 24.21 1.61
N TYR A 124 11.48 24.10 0.29
CA TYR A 124 12.74 23.82 -0.38
C TYR A 124 13.03 24.85 -1.48
N PRO A 125 13.46 26.07 -1.09
CA PRO A 125 13.83 27.11 -2.06
C PRO A 125 14.85 26.57 -3.07
N GLY A 126 14.69 26.96 -4.32
CA GLY A 126 15.51 26.51 -5.42
C GLY A 126 14.89 25.43 -6.29
N ILE A 127 13.75 24.82 -5.91
CA ILE A 127 12.96 23.97 -6.81
C ILE A 127 12.55 24.81 -8.03
N GLY A 128 12.83 24.27 -9.24
CA GLY A 128 12.54 24.95 -10.52
C GLY A 128 13.51 26.06 -10.90
N SER A 129 14.60 26.27 -10.14
CA SER A 129 15.64 27.26 -10.46
C SER A 129 17.06 26.69 -10.28
N GLU A 130 17.48 26.39 -9.06
CA GLU A 130 18.76 25.76 -8.74
C GLU A 130 18.70 24.22 -8.78
N HIS A 131 17.48 23.69 -8.66
CA HIS A 131 17.15 22.27 -8.65
C HIS A 131 16.13 21.96 -9.72
N ASP A 132 15.97 20.65 -10.01
CA ASP A 132 14.87 20.16 -10.85
C ASP A 132 13.49 20.53 -10.28
N VAL A 133 12.49 20.42 -11.12
CA VAL A 133 11.08 20.49 -10.74
C VAL A 133 10.65 19.22 -9.98
N ILE A 134 9.44 19.26 -9.42
CA ILE A 134 8.81 18.12 -8.76
C ILE A 134 7.49 17.77 -9.41
N ILE A 135 7.09 16.51 -9.31
CA ILE A 135 5.75 16.04 -9.65
C ILE A 135 5.16 15.38 -8.41
N PRO A 136 4.18 16.01 -7.73
CA PRO A 136 3.56 15.46 -6.54
C PRO A 136 2.86 14.13 -6.78
N VAL A 137 2.97 13.20 -5.82
CA VAL A 137 2.28 11.92 -5.86
C VAL A 137 0.95 12.04 -5.13
N VAL A 138 -0.17 12.00 -5.88
CA VAL A 138 -1.52 12.14 -5.35
C VAL A 138 -2.42 11.04 -5.90
N GLY A 139 -2.93 10.17 -5.01
CA GLY A 139 -3.87 9.11 -5.34
C GLY A 139 -5.32 9.47 -4.99
N GLU A 140 -6.28 8.82 -5.66
CA GLU A 140 -7.68 9.16 -5.50
C GLU A 140 -8.61 7.94 -5.45
N CYS A 141 -9.79 8.15 -4.83
CA CYS A 141 -10.96 7.31 -4.99
C CYS A 141 -12.22 8.19 -5.10
N ASP A 142 -13.26 7.69 -5.76
CA ASP A 142 -14.53 8.40 -5.95
C ASP A 142 -15.40 8.35 -4.67
N ASP A 143 -15.63 9.51 -4.05
CA ASP A 143 -16.50 9.68 -2.87
C ASP A 143 -17.89 10.26 -3.20
N SER A 144 -18.25 10.41 -4.48
CA SER A 144 -19.46 11.11 -4.96
C SER A 144 -20.77 10.57 -4.41
N TYR A 145 -20.81 9.31 -3.94
CA TYR A 145 -22.05 8.75 -3.39
C TYR A 145 -22.50 9.44 -2.11
N LEU A 146 -21.57 9.98 -1.31
CA LEU A 146 -21.85 10.67 -0.06
C LEU A 146 -21.45 12.16 -0.10
N ASN A 147 -20.65 12.57 -1.08
CA ASN A 147 -19.99 13.86 -1.13
C ASN A 147 -20.38 14.67 -2.38
N ASP A 148 -20.60 15.97 -2.23
CA ASP A 148 -20.60 16.90 -3.35
C ASP A 148 -19.20 16.99 -3.97
N ILE A 149 -18.84 15.99 -4.77
CA ILE A 149 -17.51 15.90 -5.38
C ILE A 149 -17.26 17.00 -6.40
N SER A 150 -18.32 17.45 -7.10
CA SER A 150 -18.27 18.50 -8.12
C SER A 150 -18.01 19.88 -7.52
N GLY A 151 -18.34 20.08 -6.26
CA GLY A 151 -18.08 21.30 -5.50
C GLY A 151 -16.61 21.55 -5.20
N ARG A 152 -15.73 20.54 -5.34
CA ARG A 152 -14.26 20.64 -5.18
C ARG A 152 -13.87 21.31 -3.87
N HIS A 153 -14.40 20.81 -2.77
CA HIS A 153 -14.28 21.41 -1.43
C HIS A 153 -12.88 21.28 -0.81
N VAL A 154 -12.01 20.43 -1.35
CA VAL A 154 -10.62 20.29 -0.89
C VAL A 154 -9.81 21.47 -1.40
N THR A 155 -9.09 22.13 -0.50
CA THR A 155 -8.26 23.30 -0.77
C THR A 155 -6.84 23.14 -0.24
N GLU A 156 -5.95 24.07 -0.56
CA GLU A 156 -4.58 24.10 -0.04
C GLU A 156 -4.52 24.07 1.50
N ALA A 157 -5.47 24.73 2.19
CA ALA A 157 -5.53 24.71 3.66
C ALA A 157 -5.65 23.29 4.20
N HIS A 158 -6.44 22.41 3.56
CA HIS A 158 -6.61 21.03 3.98
C HIS A 158 -5.34 20.17 3.72
N VAL A 159 -4.61 20.47 2.65
CA VAL A 159 -3.30 19.84 2.39
C VAL A 159 -2.30 20.21 3.47
N ARG A 160 -2.18 21.51 3.80
CA ARG A 160 -1.31 22.00 4.86
C ARG A 160 -1.68 21.42 6.22
N GLU A 161 -2.96 21.34 6.53
CA GLU A 161 -3.47 20.72 7.77
C GLU A 161 -3.11 19.23 7.84
N ALA A 162 -3.31 18.45 6.77
CA ALA A 162 -2.95 17.04 6.73
C ALA A 162 -1.44 16.83 6.93
N LEU A 163 -0.60 17.66 6.32
CA LEU A 163 0.85 17.64 6.50
C LEU A 163 1.26 18.01 7.93
N ALA A 164 0.65 19.05 8.51
CA ALA A 164 0.93 19.51 9.87
C ALA A 164 0.50 18.49 10.94
N ASN A 165 -0.57 17.71 10.67
CA ASN A 165 -1.07 16.66 11.55
C ASN A 165 -0.29 15.35 11.41
N ALA A 166 0.67 15.25 10.50
CA ALA A 166 1.43 14.02 10.26
C ALA A 166 2.33 13.69 11.45
N LYS A 167 2.18 12.46 11.96
CA LYS A 167 2.92 11.98 13.10
C LYS A 167 3.16 10.47 13.02
N SER A 168 4.15 9.98 13.74
CA SER A 168 4.36 8.55 14.00
C SER A 168 3.34 8.02 15.03
N GLY A 169 3.32 6.71 15.24
CA GLY A 169 2.44 6.08 16.23
C GLY A 169 1.11 5.60 15.64
N PRO A 170 0.05 5.49 16.45
CA PRO A 170 -1.26 5.04 15.99
C PRO A 170 -1.82 5.97 14.91
N VAL A 171 -2.34 5.39 13.83
CA VAL A 171 -2.98 6.13 12.72
C VAL A 171 -4.49 6.06 12.89
N PRO A 172 -5.22 7.18 12.86
CA PRO A 172 -6.68 7.17 12.77
C PRO A 172 -7.17 6.44 11.51
N GLU A 173 -8.20 5.59 11.67
CA GLU A 173 -8.73 4.74 10.59
C GLU A 173 -10.23 4.99 10.36
N GLY A 174 -10.77 4.43 9.28
CA GLY A 174 -12.17 4.58 8.90
C GLY A 174 -12.45 5.88 8.15
N SER A 175 -13.49 6.59 8.56
CA SER A 175 -14.02 7.78 7.87
C SER A 175 -13.22 9.05 8.18
N VAL A 176 -11.93 9.06 7.89
CA VAL A 176 -10.99 10.17 8.15
C VAL A 176 -10.19 10.55 6.91
N GLY A 177 -9.79 11.81 6.81
CA GLY A 177 -8.99 12.29 5.71
C GLY A 177 -9.61 11.98 4.34
N GLY A 178 -8.80 11.54 3.39
CA GLY A 178 -9.25 11.10 2.07
C GLY A 178 -10.25 9.93 2.13
N GLY A 179 -10.29 9.15 3.23
CA GLY A 179 -11.22 8.05 3.43
C GLY A 179 -12.63 8.44 3.89
N THR A 180 -12.90 9.73 4.11
CA THR A 180 -14.15 10.20 4.74
C THR A 180 -15.42 9.75 4.03
N GLY A 181 -15.50 9.87 2.70
CA GLY A 181 -16.67 9.47 1.90
C GLY A 181 -16.63 8.04 1.34
N MET A 182 -15.60 7.25 1.62
CA MET A 182 -15.31 5.98 0.95
C MET A 182 -16.16 4.82 1.46
N ILE A 183 -16.44 3.85 0.58
CA ILE A 183 -17.37 2.75 0.78
C ILE A 183 -16.74 1.46 0.26
N THR A 184 -16.60 0.45 1.12
CA THR A 184 -16.07 -0.87 0.72
C THR A 184 -17.11 -1.96 0.96
N CYS A 185 -17.38 -2.77 -0.05
CA CYS A 185 -18.35 -3.86 0.02
C CYS A 185 -19.72 -3.40 0.53
N ASP A 186 -20.20 -2.24 0.05
CA ASP A 186 -21.44 -1.58 0.45
C ASP A 186 -21.52 -1.18 1.94
N PHE A 187 -20.41 -1.26 2.68
CA PHE A 187 -20.28 -0.73 4.04
C PHE A 187 -19.40 0.51 4.08
N LYS A 188 -19.62 1.36 5.07
CA LYS A 188 -18.73 2.50 5.31
C LYS A 188 -17.32 2.00 5.60
N ALA A 189 -16.35 2.62 4.96
CA ALA A 189 -14.94 2.29 5.08
C ALA A 189 -14.09 3.57 5.03
N GLY A 190 -12.90 3.52 4.45
CA GLY A 190 -12.01 4.66 4.28
C GLY A 190 -10.56 4.29 4.46
N ILE A 191 -9.87 4.98 5.37
CA ILE A 191 -8.46 4.70 5.69
C ILE A 191 -8.37 3.46 6.56
N GLY A 192 -7.44 2.58 6.20
CA GLY A 192 -7.05 1.46 7.04
C GLY A 192 -5.56 1.20 6.95
N THR A 193 -4.98 0.64 7.99
CA THR A 193 -3.54 0.38 8.02
C THR A 193 -3.22 -0.88 8.80
N SER A 194 -2.08 -1.47 8.51
CA SER A 194 -1.50 -2.55 9.29
C SER A 194 0.00 -2.67 9.05
N SER A 195 0.68 -3.47 9.86
CA SER A 195 2.10 -3.76 9.69
C SER A 195 2.43 -5.22 9.97
N ARG A 196 3.62 -5.63 9.54
CA ARG A 196 4.23 -6.91 9.88
C ARG A 196 5.68 -6.70 10.29
N LYS A 197 6.06 -7.37 11.37
CA LYS A 197 7.45 -7.48 11.81
C LYS A 197 7.95 -8.87 11.48
N LEU A 198 8.88 -8.97 10.54
CA LEU A 198 9.49 -10.26 10.20
C LEU A 198 10.40 -10.77 11.32
N PRO A 199 10.46 -12.08 11.57
CA PRO A 199 11.46 -12.68 12.46
C PRO A 199 12.89 -12.36 12.03
N GLN A 200 13.84 -12.41 12.97
CA GLN A 200 15.27 -12.14 12.69
C GLN A 200 15.87 -13.06 11.63
N VAL A 201 15.43 -14.33 11.58
CA VAL A 201 15.83 -15.29 10.53
C VAL A 201 15.48 -14.81 9.12
N PHE A 202 14.54 -13.89 8.97
CA PHE A 202 14.16 -13.22 7.73
C PHE A 202 14.64 -11.76 7.68
N GLY A 203 15.66 -11.40 8.47
CA GLY A 203 16.27 -10.08 8.50
C GLY A 203 15.62 -9.08 9.46
N GLY A 204 14.57 -9.46 10.21
CA GLY A 204 13.92 -8.60 11.20
C GLY A 204 13.27 -7.35 10.62
N TYR A 205 12.96 -7.32 9.33
CA TYR A 205 12.39 -6.16 8.66
C TYR A 205 10.97 -5.85 9.11
N THR A 206 10.62 -4.59 9.01
CA THR A 206 9.25 -4.09 9.20
C THR A 206 8.66 -3.73 7.84
N LEU A 207 7.41 -4.12 7.63
CA LEU A 207 6.61 -3.73 6.48
C LEU A 207 5.28 -3.18 6.97
N GLY A 208 4.83 -2.05 6.40
CA GLY A 208 3.55 -1.43 6.70
C GLY A 208 2.76 -1.14 5.43
N VAL A 209 1.44 -1.21 5.55
CA VAL A 209 0.48 -0.89 4.49
C VAL A 209 -0.53 0.11 5.01
N LEU A 210 -0.84 1.13 4.21
CA LEU A 210 -1.99 2.01 4.39
C LEU A 210 -2.84 1.94 3.13
N VAL A 211 -4.16 1.83 3.29
CA VAL A 211 -5.11 1.84 2.18
C VAL A 211 -6.12 2.97 2.33
N MET A 212 -6.54 3.53 1.19
CA MET A 212 -7.80 4.26 1.05
C MET A 212 -8.73 3.35 0.25
N SER A 213 -9.70 2.74 0.96
CA SER A 213 -10.51 1.62 0.45
C SER A 213 -11.92 2.07 0.07
N ASN A 214 -12.28 1.83 -1.19
CA ASN A 214 -13.57 2.23 -1.79
C ASN A 214 -14.00 1.27 -2.90
N PHE A 215 -14.06 -0.04 -2.67
CA PHE A 215 -14.34 -1.04 -3.71
C PHE A 215 -15.36 -2.10 -3.30
N GLY A 216 -15.86 -2.84 -4.26
CA GLY A 216 -16.55 -4.11 -4.09
C GLY A 216 -18.02 -4.02 -3.71
N LYS A 217 -18.66 -5.17 -3.69
CA LYS A 217 -20.06 -5.39 -3.32
C LYS A 217 -20.15 -6.28 -2.09
N MET A 218 -21.21 -6.12 -1.29
CA MET A 218 -21.39 -6.82 -0.02
C MET A 218 -21.20 -8.34 -0.14
N HIS A 219 -21.82 -8.97 -1.13
CA HIS A 219 -21.75 -10.43 -1.30
C HIS A 219 -20.34 -10.98 -1.60
N ASN A 220 -19.44 -10.12 -2.08
CA ASN A 220 -18.05 -10.52 -2.35
C ASN A 220 -17.18 -10.49 -1.10
N LEU A 221 -17.59 -9.79 -0.02
CA LEU A 221 -16.76 -9.59 1.17
C LEU A 221 -16.30 -10.93 1.75
N ARG A 222 -14.98 -11.05 1.87
CA ARG A 222 -14.31 -12.15 2.58
C ARG A 222 -13.62 -11.58 3.81
N VAL A 223 -13.72 -12.28 4.93
CA VAL A 223 -13.08 -11.91 6.20
C VAL A 223 -12.29 -13.12 6.68
N ALA A 224 -10.97 -13.03 6.69
CA ALA A 224 -10.09 -14.15 7.01
C ALA A 224 -10.42 -15.43 6.18
N GLY A 225 -10.71 -15.27 4.89
CA GLY A 225 -11.11 -16.34 3.97
C GLY A 225 -12.58 -16.78 4.07
N LEU A 226 -13.34 -16.34 5.06
CA LEU A 226 -14.75 -16.71 5.26
C LEU A 226 -15.69 -15.87 4.39
N PRO A 227 -16.77 -16.45 3.81
CA PRO A 227 -17.73 -15.75 2.96
C PRO A 227 -18.74 -14.92 3.75
N VAL A 228 -18.25 -14.04 4.61
CA VAL A 228 -19.07 -13.18 5.49
C VAL A 228 -20.05 -12.32 4.69
N GLY A 229 -19.61 -11.90 3.50
CA GLY A 229 -20.43 -11.07 2.62
C GLY A 229 -21.71 -11.74 2.14
N GLU A 230 -21.69 -13.03 1.82
CA GLU A 230 -22.87 -13.79 1.41
C GLU A 230 -23.89 -13.87 2.56
N PHE A 231 -23.41 -14.16 3.76
CA PHE A 231 -24.24 -14.17 4.98
C PHE A 231 -24.87 -12.81 5.26
N LEU A 232 -24.07 -11.73 5.19
CA LEU A 232 -24.58 -10.37 5.43
C LEU A 232 -25.52 -9.91 4.32
N ALA A 233 -25.28 -10.28 3.06
CA ALA A 233 -26.11 -9.91 1.92
C ALA A 233 -27.53 -10.44 2.04
N GLU A 234 -27.71 -11.66 2.54
CA GLU A 234 -29.05 -12.23 2.82
C GLU A 234 -29.71 -11.54 4.00
N LYS A 235 -28.97 -11.32 5.09
CA LYS A 235 -29.48 -10.71 6.32
C LYS A 235 -29.89 -9.25 6.14
N LEU A 236 -29.14 -8.50 5.31
CA LEU A 236 -29.29 -7.07 5.09
C LEU A 236 -29.87 -6.75 3.70
N LYS A 237 -30.65 -7.65 3.11
CA LYS A 237 -31.25 -7.48 1.78
C LYS A 237 -32.19 -6.27 1.66
N HIS A 238 -32.71 -5.78 2.77
CA HIS A 238 -33.58 -4.62 2.84
C HIS A 238 -32.85 -3.27 2.76
N LEU A 239 -31.53 -3.24 2.94
CA LEU A 239 -30.75 -2.01 2.88
C LEU A 239 -30.54 -1.56 1.44
N PRO A 240 -30.64 -0.23 1.16
CA PRO A 240 -30.29 0.32 -0.14
C PRO A 240 -28.79 0.08 -0.44
N ARG A 241 -28.48 -0.16 -1.70
CA ARG A 241 -27.10 -0.43 -2.16
C ARG A 241 -26.78 0.42 -3.37
N ARG A 242 -25.50 0.75 -3.55
CA ARG A 242 -25.05 1.39 -4.78
C ARG A 242 -25.36 0.50 -5.98
N MET A 243 -26.04 1.05 -6.99
CA MET A 243 -26.33 0.30 -8.24
C MET A 243 -25.05 0.07 -9.04
N ASN A 244 -24.20 1.08 -9.14
CA ASN A 244 -22.98 1.02 -9.93
C ASN A 244 -21.85 0.34 -9.15
N SER A 245 -21.01 -0.40 -9.87
CA SER A 245 -19.84 -1.10 -9.34
C SER A 245 -18.57 -0.24 -9.45
N TYR A 246 -18.71 1.10 -9.47
CA TYR A 246 -17.55 1.99 -9.44
C TYR A 246 -16.92 1.95 -8.05
N GLY A 247 -15.62 1.86 -8.04
CA GLY A 247 -14.86 1.85 -6.82
C GLY A 247 -13.39 1.96 -7.15
N SER A 248 -12.56 2.08 -6.14
CA SER A 248 -11.11 2.12 -6.26
C SER A 248 -10.48 1.73 -4.94
N ILE A 249 -9.22 1.39 -4.94
CA ILE A 249 -8.38 1.31 -3.76
C ILE A 249 -6.99 1.82 -4.10
N ILE A 250 -6.50 2.76 -3.32
CA ILE A 250 -5.10 3.14 -3.36
C ILE A 250 -4.43 2.51 -2.15
N ALA A 251 -3.33 1.80 -2.39
CA ALA A 251 -2.51 1.23 -1.33
C ALA A 251 -1.10 1.84 -1.34
N VAL A 252 -0.60 2.18 -0.16
CA VAL A 252 0.77 2.65 0.05
C VAL A 252 1.50 1.62 0.89
N VAL A 253 2.65 1.16 0.41
CA VAL A 253 3.51 0.17 1.08
C VAL A 253 4.81 0.82 1.50
N ALA A 254 5.17 0.69 2.76
CA ALA A 254 6.47 1.11 3.29
C ALA A 254 7.23 -0.08 3.86
N THR A 255 8.55 -0.10 3.74
CA THR A 255 9.42 -1.10 4.39
C THR A 255 10.79 -0.53 4.70
N ASP A 256 11.43 -1.06 5.75
CA ASP A 256 12.84 -0.83 6.06
C ASP A 256 13.76 -1.90 5.44
N ALA A 257 13.22 -2.85 4.69
CA ALA A 257 14.02 -3.80 3.91
C ALA A 257 14.75 -3.09 2.74
N PRO A 258 16.02 -3.38 2.49
CA PRO A 258 16.80 -2.72 1.44
C PRO A 258 16.41 -3.26 0.05
N LEU A 259 15.26 -2.82 -0.45
CA LEU A 259 14.72 -3.18 -1.75
C LEU A 259 15.10 -2.14 -2.81
N LEU A 260 15.44 -2.62 -3.99
CA LEU A 260 15.59 -1.80 -5.19
C LEU A 260 14.23 -1.57 -5.89
N PRO A 261 14.11 -0.58 -6.79
CA PRO A 261 12.85 -0.23 -7.43
C PRO A 261 12.11 -1.41 -8.09
N HIS A 262 12.82 -2.27 -8.82
CA HIS A 262 12.20 -3.45 -9.45
C HIS A 262 11.65 -4.46 -8.41
N GLN A 263 12.30 -4.58 -7.25
CA GLN A 263 11.83 -5.42 -6.14
C GLN A 263 10.60 -4.78 -5.47
N LEU A 264 10.57 -3.46 -5.33
CA LEU A 264 9.40 -2.71 -4.86
C LEU A 264 8.21 -2.87 -5.81
N ASN A 265 8.41 -2.81 -7.13
CA ASN A 265 7.35 -3.10 -8.11
C ASN A 265 6.79 -4.53 -7.90
N ARG A 266 7.65 -5.51 -7.66
CA ARG A 266 7.26 -6.90 -7.37
C ARG A 266 6.53 -7.01 -6.02
N LEU A 267 6.93 -6.25 -5.00
CA LEU A 267 6.24 -6.19 -3.71
C LEU A 267 4.85 -5.58 -3.88
N CYS A 268 4.73 -4.44 -4.55
CA CYS A 268 3.46 -3.77 -4.85
C CYS A 268 2.50 -4.70 -5.60
N LYS A 269 2.98 -5.50 -6.54
CA LYS A 269 2.17 -6.51 -7.23
C LYS A 269 1.48 -7.50 -6.27
N ARG A 270 2.08 -7.84 -5.12
CA ARG A 270 1.50 -8.78 -4.14
C ARG A 270 0.39 -8.16 -3.29
N VAL A 271 0.31 -6.85 -3.23
CA VAL A 271 -0.83 -6.14 -2.63
C VAL A 271 -2.14 -6.56 -3.29
N ALA A 272 -2.14 -6.74 -4.62
CA ALA A 272 -3.31 -7.22 -5.37
C ALA A 272 -3.86 -8.55 -4.84
N LEU A 273 -2.99 -9.46 -4.35
CA LEU A 273 -3.41 -10.71 -3.74
C LEU A 273 -4.14 -10.47 -2.41
N GLY A 274 -3.68 -9.50 -1.61
CA GLY A 274 -4.36 -9.09 -0.37
C GLY A 274 -5.72 -8.44 -0.63
N ILE A 275 -5.83 -7.62 -1.67
CA ILE A 275 -7.09 -7.01 -2.12
C ILE A 275 -8.07 -8.12 -2.56
N GLY A 276 -7.60 -9.09 -3.34
CA GLY A 276 -8.39 -10.26 -3.76
C GLY A 276 -8.88 -11.12 -2.58
N ARG A 277 -8.09 -11.24 -1.51
CA ARG A 277 -8.48 -11.99 -0.28
C ARG A 277 -9.69 -11.38 0.44
N VAL A 278 -9.93 -10.09 0.28
CA VAL A 278 -11.12 -9.41 0.84
C VAL A 278 -12.32 -9.46 -0.11
N GLY A 279 -12.12 -9.98 -1.32
CA GLY A 279 -13.19 -10.24 -2.28
C GLY A 279 -13.23 -9.29 -3.48
N SER A 280 -12.23 -8.44 -3.70
CA SER A 280 -12.13 -7.71 -4.97
C SER A 280 -11.78 -8.65 -6.12
N TYR A 281 -12.43 -8.42 -7.25
CA TYR A 281 -12.07 -9.01 -8.54
C TYR A 281 -11.61 -7.94 -9.54
N ALA A 282 -11.25 -6.74 -9.05
CA ALA A 282 -10.82 -5.60 -9.86
C ALA A 282 -11.84 -5.30 -10.98
N ALA A 283 -13.05 -4.89 -10.59
CA ALA A 283 -14.14 -4.61 -11.52
C ALA A 283 -13.73 -3.54 -12.55
N HIS A 284 -14.31 -3.59 -13.77
CA HIS A 284 -13.94 -2.71 -14.87
C HIS A 284 -13.77 -1.22 -14.50
N GLY A 285 -14.68 -0.69 -13.70
CA GLY A 285 -14.67 0.72 -13.26
C GLY A 285 -13.98 0.94 -11.92
N SER A 286 -13.14 0.01 -11.45
CA SER A 286 -12.41 0.11 -10.18
C SER A 286 -10.92 0.35 -10.45
N GLY A 287 -10.31 1.35 -9.81
CA GLY A 287 -8.88 1.62 -9.89
C GLY A 287 -8.13 0.97 -8.72
N GLU A 288 -7.29 -0.02 -8.98
CA GLU A 288 -6.42 -0.63 -7.99
C GLU A 288 -4.98 -0.23 -8.28
N ILE A 289 -4.49 0.82 -7.60
CA ILE A 289 -3.17 1.40 -7.83
C ILE A 289 -2.37 1.38 -6.53
N ILE A 290 -1.13 0.95 -6.62
CA ILE A 290 -0.25 0.72 -5.48
C ILE A 290 1.05 1.50 -5.66
N VAL A 291 1.46 2.22 -4.61
CA VAL A 291 2.76 2.89 -4.51
C VAL A 291 3.53 2.28 -3.35
N GLY A 292 4.80 1.95 -3.56
CA GLY A 292 5.67 1.39 -2.51
C GLY A 292 6.99 2.11 -2.41
N PHE A 293 7.58 2.15 -1.21
CA PHE A 293 8.89 2.72 -1.00
C PHE A 293 9.66 1.98 0.10
N SER A 294 11.00 2.11 0.05
CA SER A 294 11.89 1.59 1.08
C SER A 294 12.66 2.72 1.75
N THR A 295 12.67 2.73 3.09
CA THR A 295 13.44 3.70 3.89
C THR A 295 14.90 3.29 4.09
N ALA A 296 15.31 2.10 3.64
CA ALA A 296 16.64 1.55 3.87
C ALA A 296 17.75 2.23 3.06
N ASN A 297 17.42 2.73 1.87
CA ASN A 297 18.37 3.38 0.97
C ASN A 297 17.91 4.81 0.67
N VAL A 298 18.67 5.78 1.15
CA VAL A 298 18.46 7.20 0.87
C VAL A 298 19.37 7.61 -0.27
N VAL A 299 18.81 8.10 -1.37
CA VAL A 299 19.54 8.53 -2.57
C VAL A 299 19.62 10.06 -2.57
N PRO A 300 20.78 10.66 -2.26
CA PRO A 300 20.90 12.11 -2.19
C PRO A 300 20.72 12.74 -3.57
N ARG A 301 19.97 13.85 -3.65
CA ARG A 301 19.82 14.63 -4.88
C ARG A 301 21.13 15.31 -5.29
N ARG A 302 21.90 15.78 -4.31
CA ARG A 302 23.21 16.42 -4.55
C ARG A 302 24.34 15.58 -3.94
N THR A 303 25.32 15.22 -4.77
CA THR A 303 26.54 14.57 -4.34
C THR A 303 27.66 14.87 -5.34
N ARG A 304 28.90 14.96 -4.84
CA ARG A 304 30.10 15.05 -5.71
C ARG A 304 30.56 13.67 -6.19
N LYS A 305 29.95 12.60 -5.70
CA LYS A 305 30.34 11.23 -6.03
C LYS A 305 29.65 10.81 -7.33
N MET A 306 30.41 10.24 -8.26
CA MET A 306 29.87 9.64 -9.48
C MET A 306 29.11 8.33 -9.22
N VAL A 307 29.42 7.65 -8.12
CA VAL A 307 28.84 6.33 -7.75
C VAL A 307 28.33 6.38 -6.33
N TYR A 308 27.14 5.85 -6.13
CA TYR A 308 26.50 5.70 -4.82
C TYR A 308 26.31 4.22 -4.46
N LYS A 309 26.66 3.84 -3.24
CA LYS A 309 26.51 2.46 -2.75
C LYS A 309 25.11 2.29 -2.15
N MET A 310 24.38 1.30 -2.64
CA MET A 310 23.09 0.89 -2.09
C MET A 310 23.16 -0.51 -1.50
N LYS A 311 22.39 -0.77 -0.44
CA LYS A 311 22.17 -2.13 0.07
C LYS A 311 21.09 -2.80 -0.75
N LEU A 312 21.22 -4.11 -0.95
CA LEU A 312 20.28 -4.92 -1.71
C LEU A 312 19.94 -6.19 -0.94
N LEU A 313 18.66 -6.44 -0.71
CA LEU A 313 18.18 -7.76 -0.28
C LEU A 313 18.20 -8.72 -1.49
N LEU A 314 18.86 -9.86 -1.33
CA LEU A 314 18.93 -10.86 -2.41
C LEU A 314 17.53 -11.41 -2.76
N ASP A 315 17.26 -11.62 -4.04
CA ASP A 315 15.94 -12.05 -4.54
C ASP A 315 15.45 -13.37 -3.92
N GLN A 316 16.37 -14.28 -3.58
CA GLN A 316 16.01 -15.53 -2.90
C GLN A 316 15.50 -15.32 -1.45
N ARG A 317 15.58 -14.11 -0.92
CA ARG A 317 15.19 -13.77 0.46
C ARG A 317 13.94 -12.88 0.54
N VAL A 318 13.27 -12.57 -0.58
CA VAL A 318 12.13 -11.64 -0.61
C VAL A 318 10.77 -12.28 -0.29
N ASP A 319 10.62 -13.60 -0.40
CA ASP A 319 9.32 -14.27 -0.23
C ASP A 319 8.62 -13.97 1.09
N PRO A 320 9.30 -13.89 2.25
CA PRO A 320 8.66 -13.48 3.50
C PRO A 320 8.04 -12.07 3.44
N LEU A 321 8.63 -11.13 2.66
CA LEU A 321 8.05 -9.80 2.45
C LEU A 321 6.82 -9.87 1.55
N TYR A 322 6.79 -10.76 0.55
CA TYR A 322 5.62 -10.97 -0.31
C TYR A 322 4.43 -11.52 0.47
N GLU A 323 4.66 -12.47 1.36
CA GLU A 323 3.62 -12.98 2.25
C GLU A 323 3.17 -11.90 3.24
N ALA A 324 4.11 -11.18 3.86
CA ALA A 324 3.84 -10.11 4.80
C ALA A 324 2.98 -8.99 4.20
N VAL A 325 3.26 -8.56 2.96
CA VAL A 325 2.48 -7.48 2.33
C VAL A 325 1.06 -7.92 1.98
N MET A 326 0.87 -9.17 1.56
CA MET A 326 -0.45 -9.74 1.29
C MET A 326 -1.30 -9.77 2.57
N GLU A 327 -0.74 -10.28 3.67
CA GLU A 327 -1.41 -10.32 4.98
C GLU A 327 -1.73 -8.91 5.51
N ALA A 328 -0.75 -7.99 5.40
CA ALA A 328 -0.94 -6.63 5.87
C ALA A 328 -2.01 -5.90 5.06
N THR A 329 -2.09 -6.13 3.75
CA THR A 329 -3.13 -5.53 2.90
C THR A 329 -4.52 -6.00 3.27
N GLU A 330 -4.72 -7.32 3.44
CA GLU A 330 -6.00 -7.89 3.90
C GLU A 330 -6.43 -7.24 5.21
N GLU A 331 -5.53 -7.17 6.20
CA GLU A 331 -5.83 -6.59 7.50
C GLU A 331 -6.10 -5.09 7.43
N ALA A 332 -5.34 -4.32 6.63
CA ALA A 332 -5.57 -2.88 6.46
C ALA A 332 -6.96 -2.58 5.90
N ILE A 333 -7.40 -3.35 4.89
CA ILE A 333 -8.76 -3.20 4.32
C ILE A 333 -9.82 -3.54 5.39
N LEU A 334 -9.66 -4.64 6.12
CA LEU A 334 -10.60 -5.01 7.19
C LEU A 334 -10.63 -3.99 8.32
N ASN A 335 -9.48 -3.39 8.67
CA ASN A 335 -9.41 -2.32 9.66
C ASN A 335 -10.16 -1.07 9.20
N SER A 336 -10.11 -0.71 7.90
CA SER A 336 -10.87 0.42 7.36
C SER A 336 -12.39 0.23 7.55
N LEU A 337 -12.89 -0.99 7.35
CA LEU A 337 -14.28 -1.38 7.57
C LEU A 337 -14.65 -1.41 9.06
N CYS A 338 -13.77 -1.98 9.88
CA CYS A 338 -14.01 -2.13 11.31
C CYS A 338 -14.01 -0.79 12.05
N ALA A 339 -13.17 0.16 11.66
CA ALA A 339 -13.06 1.45 12.30
C ALA A 339 -14.15 2.45 11.88
N ALA A 340 -14.70 2.32 10.66
CA ALA A 340 -15.67 3.27 10.13
C ALA A 340 -17.03 3.20 10.87
N THR A 341 -17.68 4.36 11.02
CA THR A 341 -19.05 4.50 11.51
C THR A 341 -20.01 4.77 10.35
N SER A 342 -21.29 4.44 10.51
CA SER A 342 -22.32 4.76 9.51
C SER A 342 -22.30 6.25 9.16
N MET A 343 -22.56 6.57 7.90
CA MET A 343 -22.51 7.95 7.41
C MET A 343 -23.64 8.20 6.40
N SER A 344 -24.22 9.38 6.48
CA SER A 344 -25.20 9.87 5.50
C SER A 344 -24.66 11.10 4.80
N GLY A 345 -25.07 11.31 3.54
CA GLY A 345 -24.54 12.39 2.70
C GLY A 345 -25.51 12.88 1.62
N VAL A 346 -24.98 13.03 0.41
CA VAL A 346 -25.70 13.50 -0.78
C VAL A 346 -26.97 12.67 -1.02
N ASP A 347 -28.07 13.38 -1.38
CA ASP A 347 -29.39 12.82 -1.69
C ASP A 347 -29.98 11.95 -0.57
N GLY A 348 -29.50 12.17 0.68
CA GLY A 348 -29.89 11.35 1.82
C GLY A 348 -29.38 9.93 1.79
N HIS A 349 -28.42 9.61 0.93
CA HIS A 349 -27.78 8.29 0.91
C HIS A 349 -27.20 7.95 2.27
N GLU A 350 -27.54 6.77 2.76
CA GLU A 350 -27.01 6.21 4.01
C GLU A 350 -26.13 5.01 3.71
N VAL A 351 -24.95 4.98 4.31
CA VAL A 351 -24.02 3.84 4.22
C VAL A 351 -23.78 3.30 5.62
N PRO A 352 -24.20 2.06 5.89
CA PRO A 352 -24.07 1.48 7.23
C PRO A 352 -22.61 1.12 7.52
N ALA A 353 -22.24 1.18 8.80
CA ALA A 353 -21.01 0.56 9.27
C ALA A 353 -21.10 -0.97 9.16
N LEU A 354 -19.96 -1.64 9.01
CA LEU A 354 -19.90 -3.10 9.09
C LEU A 354 -20.46 -3.57 10.45
N PRO A 355 -21.44 -4.48 10.49
CA PRO A 355 -22.04 -4.97 11.74
C PRO A 355 -21.09 -5.96 12.45
N LEU A 356 -20.20 -5.47 13.29
CA LEU A 356 -19.12 -6.24 13.92
C LEU A 356 -19.62 -7.43 14.74
N ASP A 357 -20.78 -7.29 15.41
CA ASP A 357 -21.37 -8.38 16.19
C ASP A 357 -21.82 -9.54 15.30
N GLU A 358 -22.33 -9.23 14.09
CA GLU A 358 -22.69 -10.25 13.11
C GLU A 358 -21.47 -10.95 12.54
N VAL A 359 -20.43 -10.17 12.22
CA VAL A 359 -19.14 -10.71 11.76
C VAL A 359 -18.57 -11.64 12.83
N ARG A 360 -18.53 -11.21 14.09
CA ARG A 360 -18.03 -12.02 15.20
C ARG A 360 -18.84 -13.31 15.36
N ARG A 361 -20.18 -13.22 15.38
CA ARG A 361 -21.06 -14.41 15.47
C ARG A 361 -20.78 -15.41 14.33
N PHE A 362 -20.63 -14.92 13.11
CA PHE A 362 -20.34 -15.77 11.96
C PHE A 362 -18.97 -16.45 12.09
N VAL A 363 -17.94 -15.70 12.48
CA VAL A 363 -16.59 -16.22 12.68
C VAL A 363 -16.56 -17.24 13.81
N ASP A 364 -17.20 -16.96 14.95
CA ASP A 364 -17.25 -17.89 16.09
C ASP A 364 -18.00 -19.18 15.77
N ALA A 365 -19.07 -19.12 14.98
CA ALA A 365 -19.81 -20.29 14.52
C ALA A 365 -18.99 -21.17 13.56
N THR A 366 -18.07 -20.57 12.80
CA THR A 366 -17.23 -21.29 11.82
C THR A 366 -15.88 -21.71 12.39
N ARG A 367 -15.44 -21.14 13.52
CA ARG A 367 -14.16 -21.39 14.18
C ARG A 367 -13.86 -22.88 14.45
N PRO A 368 -14.82 -23.71 14.92
CA PRO A 368 -14.55 -25.14 15.14
C PRO A 368 -14.09 -25.88 13.88
N ILE A 369 -14.57 -25.46 12.71
CA ILE A 369 -14.18 -26.05 11.42
C ILE A 369 -12.72 -25.71 11.10
N PHE A 370 -12.24 -24.54 11.51
CA PHE A 370 -10.88 -24.05 11.22
C PHE A 370 -9.86 -24.35 12.33
N ALA A 371 -10.30 -24.57 13.57
CA ALA A 371 -9.41 -24.91 14.68
C ALA A 371 -8.70 -26.26 14.49
N THR A 372 -9.29 -27.16 13.69
CA THR A 372 -8.67 -28.43 13.30
C THR A 372 -7.60 -28.26 12.21
N VAL A 373 -7.64 -27.14 11.45
CA VAL A 373 -6.71 -26.86 10.33
C VAL A 373 -5.54 -25.97 10.76
N ASN A 374 -5.78 -25.05 11.71
CA ASN A 374 -4.78 -24.10 12.20
C ASN A 374 -4.21 -24.49 13.58
N LYS A 375 -3.72 -25.72 13.74
CA LYS A 375 -2.64 -25.89 14.70
C LYS A 375 -1.46 -25.11 14.12
N THR A 376 -1.16 -23.94 14.71
CA THR A 376 0.12 -23.27 14.48
C THR A 376 1.20 -24.34 14.58
N PRO A 377 2.06 -24.51 13.59
CA PRO A 377 3.30 -25.21 13.82
C PRO A 377 3.96 -24.48 14.99
N ASP A 378 4.26 -25.21 16.07
CA ASP A 378 5.13 -24.72 17.13
C ASP A 378 6.30 -23.97 16.50
N GLU A 379 6.72 -22.88 17.15
CA GLU A 379 7.82 -22.04 16.70
C GLU A 379 8.94 -22.90 16.12
N ALA A 380 9.08 -22.77 14.80
CA ALA A 380 10.22 -23.25 14.03
C ALA A 380 10.72 -24.68 14.31
N ALA A 381 10.04 -25.67 13.85
CA ALA A 381 10.78 -26.77 13.28
C ALA A 381 11.34 -26.27 11.93
N VAL A 382 12.53 -25.73 11.90
CA VAL A 382 13.40 -25.77 10.72
C VAL A 382 13.38 -27.23 10.29
N PRO A 383 13.04 -27.57 9.03
CA PRO A 383 13.08 -28.96 8.60
C PRO A 383 14.44 -29.54 8.99
N ALA A 384 14.42 -30.65 9.73
CA ALA A 384 15.64 -31.33 10.14
C ALA A 384 16.42 -31.65 8.87
N GLY A 385 17.56 -30.99 8.67
CA GLY A 385 18.40 -31.10 7.47
C GLY A 385 18.86 -29.79 6.83
N GLN A 386 18.34 -28.64 7.28
CA GLN A 386 18.96 -27.35 6.94
C GLN A 386 19.78 -26.89 8.14
N GLU A 387 21.08 -27.02 8.04
CA GLU A 387 22.01 -26.39 8.98
C GLU A 387 21.71 -24.88 9.02
N PRO A 388 21.70 -24.26 10.22
CA PRO A 388 21.65 -22.81 10.30
C PRO A 388 22.83 -22.26 9.50
N LEU A 389 22.55 -21.33 8.58
CA LEU A 389 23.62 -20.64 7.86
C LEU A 389 24.56 -20.02 8.90
N PRO A 390 25.88 -20.18 8.75
CA PRO A 390 26.82 -19.62 9.69
C PRO A 390 26.64 -18.11 9.81
N ASP A 391 26.82 -17.64 11.03
CA ASP A 391 26.86 -16.25 11.48
C ASP A 391 27.57 -15.35 10.45
N ASP A 392 27.17 -14.06 10.41
CA ASP A 392 27.65 -12.97 9.54
C ASP A 392 29.19 -12.78 9.44
N SER A 393 29.99 -13.66 10.01
CA SER A 393 31.43 -13.73 9.85
C SER A 393 31.91 -14.17 8.46
N LEU A 394 31.02 -14.61 7.57
CA LEU A 394 31.33 -14.92 6.17
C LEU A 394 31.07 -13.72 5.23
N GLN A 395 31.40 -12.51 5.63
CA GLN A 395 31.93 -11.52 4.68
C GLN A 395 33.40 -11.89 4.35
N ALA A 396 33.64 -13.12 3.96
CA ALA A 396 34.81 -13.42 3.16
C ALA A 396 34.61 -12.59 1.87
N GLU A 397 35.43 -11.56 1.72
CA GLU A 397 35.56 -10.80 0.50
C GLU A 397 35.69 -11.81 -0.65
N PHE A 398 34.62 -11.96 -1.44
CA PHE A 398 34.69 -12.72 -2.69
C PHE A 398 35.56 -11.88 -3.61
N ASP A 399 36.86 -12.20 -3.67
CA ASP A 399 37.81 -11.53 -4.56
C ASP A 399 37.46 -11.92 -6.01
N TRP A 400 36.63 -11.10 -6.66
CA TRP A 400 36.30 -11.24 -8.08
C TRP A 400 37.53 -11.14 -9.00
N ARG A 401 38.73 -10.82 -8.45
CA ARG A 401 40.01 -10.79 -9.14
C ARG A 401 40.74 -12.13 -9.06
N ALA A 402 40.24 -13.12 -8.32
CA ALA A 402 40.80 -14.46 -8.29
C ALA A 402 40.78 -15.03 -9.73
N LYS A 403 41.91 -15.52 -10.20
CA LYS A 403 42.02 -16.09 -11.55
C LYS A 403 41.16 -17.36 -11.62
N PRO A 404 40.59 -17.70 -12.82
CA PRO A 404 39.76 -18.91 -13.00
C PRO A 404 40.46 -20.23 -12.62
N SER A 405 41.77 -20.24 -12.46
CA SER A 405 42.59 -21.40 -12.06
C SER A 405 42.42 -21.79 -10.57
N ASP A 406 41.85 -20.88 -9.72
CA ASP A 406 41.77 -21.10 -8.28
C ASP A 406 40.41 -21.64 -7.83
N VAL A 407 39.46 -21.77 -8.76
CA VAL A 407 38.15 -22.40 -8.50
C VAL A 407 38.30 -23.91 -8.74
N ARG A 408 38.36 -24.69 -7.67
CA ARG A 408 38.28 -26.18 -7.76
C ARG A 408 37.01 -26.54 -8.53
N SER A 409 37.17 -27.22 -9.66
CA SER A 409 36.09 -27.76 -10.48
C SER A 409 35.23 -28.68 -9.63
N ALA A 410 33.94 -28.34 -9.49
CA ALA A 410 32.94 -29.33 -9.13
C ALA A 410 32.79 -30.25 -10.33
N GLU A 411 33.40 -31.44 -10.26
CA GLU A 411 33.26 -32.46 -11.28
C GLU A 411 31.79 -32.88 -11.39
N GLY A 412 31.20 -32.71 -12.59
CA GLY A 412 30.04 -33.49 -12.94
C GLY A 412 28.91 -32.85 -13.72
N ILE A 413 28.98 -31.56 -14.20
CA ILE A 413 27.96 -31.04 -15.11
C ILE A 413 28.62 -30.53 -16.39
N PRO A 414 28.50 -31.23 -17.54
CA PRO A 414 28.98 -30.68 -18.81
C PRO A 414 28.10 -29.53 -19.25
N PHE A 415 28.65 -28.31 -19.36
CA PHE A 415 28.02 -27.21 -20.07
C PHE A 415 27.94 -27.57 -21.56
N PRO A 416 26.78 -27.33 -22.22
CA PRO A 416 26.69 -27.50 -23.67
C PRO A 416 27.66 -26.54 -24.34
N THR A 417 28.58 -27.08 -25.14
CA THR A 417 29.48 -26.29 -25.99
C THR A 417 28.65 -25.52 -27.00
N ARG A 418 28.92 -24.23 -27.09
CA ARG A 418 28.33 -23.33 -28.09
C ARG A 418 28.69 -23.87 -29.49
N PRO A 419 27.73 -24.04 -30.41
CA PRO A 419 28.09 -24.39 -31.78
C PRO A 419 29.02 -23.30 -32.40
N ALA A 420 30.00 -23.73 -33.15
CA ALA A 420 30.91 -22.84 -33.85
C ALA A 420 30.13 -21.94 -34.81
N ALA A 421 30.47 -20.65 -34.82
CA ALA A 421 29.90 -19.70 -35.79
C ALA A 421 30.25 -20.17 -37.22
N PRO A 422 29.30 -20.06 -38.17
CA PRO A 422 29.61 -20.34 -39.58
C PRO A 422 30.68 -19.37 -40.08
N PRO A 423 31.49 -19.79 -41.05
CA PRO A 423 32.53 -18.95 -41.66
C PRO A 423 31.90 -17.71 -42.30
N ALA A 424 32.58 -16.59 -42.16
CA ALA A 424 32.21 -15.38 -42.86
C ALA A 424 32.31 -15.61 -44.38
N ASP A 425 31.24 -15.38 -45.11
CA ASP A 425 31.29 -15.30 -46.57
C ASP A 425 31.98 -13.97 -46.94
N ASP A 426 33.23 -14.09 -47.44
CA ASP A 426 33.86 -13.08 -48.25
C ASP A 426 33.23 -13.15 -49.64
N ASP A 427 32.34 -12.23 -49.93
CA ASP A 427 32.12 -11.84 -51.34
C ASP A 427 31.99 -10.32 -51.39
N ALA A 428 33.03 -9.82 -52.06
CA ALA A 428 33.23 -8.44 -52.45
C ALA A 428 32.37 -8.07 -53.66
N ASP A 429 32.15 -6.78 -53.72
CA ASP A 429 32.06 -5.92 -54.92
C ASP A 429 30.94 -6.12 -55.95
N ASP A 430 30.39 -4.97 -56.20
CA ASP A 430 29.90 -4.40 -57.49
C ASP A 430 28.40 -4.09 -57.55
N GLU A 431 28.12 -2.87 -57.44
CA GLU A 431 27.45 -1.78 -58.22
C GLU A 431 26.69 -0.79 -57.34
#